data_e663fd58e9f798b3c7652b99da852f11
#
_entry.id   e663fd58e9f798b3c7652b99da852f11
#
_cell.length_a   1.000
_cell.length_b   1.000
_cell.length_c   1.000
_cell.angle_alpha   90.00
_cell.angle_beta   90.00
_cell.angle_gamma   90.00
#
_symmetry.space_group_name_H-M   'P 1'
#
loop_
_entity.id
_entity.type
_entity.pdbx_description
1 polymer ?
#
loop_
_entity_poly.entity_id
_entity_poly.type
_entity_poly.pdbx_seq_one_letter_code
_entity_poly.pdbx_strand_id
1 'polypeptide(L)' 'MEVKIGVQHAPRELVLETADSADEIQAALDKALADGSTLSLIDTRGRHVLVPAGVIAYVEIGGGVSGQVGFRG' A
#
# COMPACT_ATOMS: atom_id res chain seq x y z
N MET A 1 -1.95 -6.31 -8.65
CA MET A 1 -0.81 -6.17 -7.70
C MET A 1 -1.34 -6.04 -6.29
N GLU A 2 -0.81 -6.84 -5.40
CA GLU A 2 -1.24 -6.81 -4.00
C GLU A 2 -0.51 -5.73 -3.22
N VAL A 3 -1.24 -5.02 -2.37
CA VAL A 3 -0.68 -3.99 -1.50
C VAL A 3 -1.11 -4.30 -0.07
N LYS A 4 -0.15 -4.28 0.84
CA LYS A 4 -0.42 -4.45 2.26
C LYS A 4 -0.01 -3.18 2.97
N ILE A 5 -0.89 -2.66 3.80
CA ILE A 5 -0.64 -1.43 4.53
C ILE A 5 -0.76 -1.70 6.01
N GLY A 6 0.34 -1.49 6.74
CA GLY A 6 0.35 -1.61 8.18
C GLY A 6 0.03 -0.26 8.79
N VAL A 7 -0.91 -0.23 9.71
CA VAL A 7 -1.37 0.99 10.36
C VAL A 7 -0.91 0.95 11.82
N GLN A 8 -0.40 2.08 12.30
CA GLN A 8 0.08 2.19 13.68
C GLN A 8 -1.04 1.89 14.65
N HIS A 9 -0.69 1.19 15.72
CA HIS A 9 -1.62 0.86 16.79
C HIS A 9 -2.79 -0.02 16.37
N ALA A 10 -2.69 -0.66 15.21
CA ALA A 10 -3.71 -1.58 14.75
C ALA A 10 -3.09 -2.96 14.56
N PRO A 11 -3.75 -4.02 15.03
CA PRO A 11 -3.17 -5.35 14.95
C PRO A 11 -3.31 -6.01 13.60
N ARG A 12 -4.01 -5.40 12.67
CA ARG A 12 -4.28 -6.01 11.38
C ARG A 12 -3.77 -5.13 10.25
N GLU A 13 -3.36 -5.80 9.19
CA GLU A 13 -2.98 -5.11 7.97
C GLU A 13 -4.19 -4.89 7.08
N LEU A 14 -4.15 -3.82 6.32
CA LEU A 14 -5.08 -3.66 5.21
C LEU A 14 -4.46 -4.33 4.01
N VAL A 15 -5.21 -5.21 3.36
CA VAL A 15 -4.74 -5.91 2.18
C VAL A 15 -5.68 -5.59 1.04
N LEU A 16 -5.13 -5.12 -0.07
CA LEU A 16 -5.96 -4.82 -1.23
C LEU A 16 -5.27 -5.20 -2.53
N GLU A 17 -6.07 -5.38 -3.55
CA GLU A 17 -5.59 -5.67 -4.88
C GLU A 17 -5.87 -4.43 -5.73
N THR A 18 -4.85 -3.94 -6.44
CA THR A 18 -5.01 -2.75 -7.27
C THR A 18 -4.44 -3.00 -8.66
N ALA A 19 -4.97 -2.28 -9.64
CA ALA A 19 -4.48 -2.31 -11.00
C ALA A 19 -3.30 -1.37 -11.21
N ASP A 20 -3.01 -0.51 -10.23
CA ASP A 20 -1.89 0.42 -10.34
C ASP A 20 -0.56 -0.31 -10.30
N SER A 21 0.45 0.29 -10.89
CA SER A 21 1.80 -0.25 -10.85
C SER A 21 2.46 0.07 -9.51
N ALA A 22 3.54 -0.64 -9.20
CA ALA A 22 4.31 -0.37 -7.98
C ALA A 22 4.82 1.08 -7.97
N ASP A 23 5.26 1.58 -9.13
CA ASP A 23 5.76 2.95 -9.21
C ASP A 23 4.67 3.96 -8.93
N GLU A 24 3.46 3.71 -9.41
CA GLU A 24 2.33 4.61 -9.17
C GLU A 24 1.96 4.63 -7.69
N ILE A 25 1.97 3.47 -7.06
CA ILE A 25 1.65 3.37 -5.63
C ILE A 25 2.72 4.08 -4.82
N GLN A 26 3.98 3.86 -5.15
CA GLN A 26 5.07 4.50 -4.43
C GLN A 26 5.03 6.02 -4.58
N ALA A 27 4.72 6.51 -5.77
CA ALA A 27 4.62 7.95 -5.99
C ALA A 27 3.50 8.55 -5.16
N ALA A 28 2.36 7.86 -5.09
CA ALA A 28 1.23 8.32 -4.29
C ALA A 28 1.57 8.34 -2.80
N LEU A 29 2.29 7.31 -2.33
CA LEU A 29 2.72 7.24 -0.94
C LEU A 29 3.71 8.36 -0.61
N ASP A 30 4.70 8.56 -1.47
CA ASP A 30 5.70 9.60 -1.25
C ASP A 30 5.05 10.97 -1.17
N LYS A 31 4.08 11.23 -2.05
CA LYS A 31 3.39 12.50 -2.03
C LYS A 31 2.57 12.67 -0.76
N ALA A 32 1.86 11.63 -0.34
CA ALA A 32 1.06 11.70 0.88
C ALA A 32 1.93 11.94 2.10
N LEU A 33 3.09 11.29 2.17
CA LEU A 33 4.02 11.48 3.28
C LEU A 33 4.60 12.89 3.26
N ALA A 34 4.96 13.40 2.10
CA ALA A 34 5.54 14.73 2.00
C ALA A 34 4.54 15.82 2.37
N ASP A 35 3.28 15.63 2.00
CA ASP A 35 2.23 16.62 2.23
C ASP A 35 1.55 16.46 3.58
N GLY A 36 1.78 15.36 4.27
CA GLY A 36 1.02 15.05 5.47
C GLY A 36 -0.44 14.80 5.18
N SER A 37 -0.73 14.29 4.01
CA SER A 37 -2.11 14.09 3.55
C SER A 37 -2.50 12.62 3.63
N THR A 38 -3.45 12.21 2.80
CA THR A 38 -4.01 10.87 2.82
C THR A 38 -3.55 10.08 1.60
N LEU A 39 -3.10 8.86 1.83
CA LEU A 39 -2.84 7.93 0.75
C LEU A 39 -4.18 7.42 0.24
N SER A 40 -4.44 7.57 -1.05
CA SER A 40 -5.69 7.15 -1.67
C SER A 40 -5.39 6.12 -2.73
N LEU A 41 -6.00 4.95 -2.60
CA LEU A 41 -5.86 3.87 -3.56
C LEU A 41 -7.23 3.37 -3.98
N ILE A 42 -7.31 2.82 -5.18
CA ILE A 42 -8.55 2.24 -5.68
C ILE A 42 -8.28 0.77 -5.95
N ASP A 43 -9.08 -0.11 -5.34
CA ASP A 43 -8.87 -1.54 -5.54
C ASP A 43 -9.56 -2.00 -6.84
N THR A 44 -9.31 -3.25 -7.20
CA THR A 44 -9.83 -3.79 -8.46
C THR A 44 -11.34 -3.93 -8.48
N ARG A 45 -11.99 -3.76 -7.32
CA ARG A 45 -13.46 -3.79 -7.24
C ARG A 45 -14.04 -2.38 -7.24
N GLY A 46 -13.21 -1.37 -7.41
CA GLY A 46 -13.66 0.01 -7.44
C GLY A 46 -13.81 0.65 -6.08
N ARG A 47 -13.37 -0.01 -5.01
CA ARG A 47 -13.43 0.60 -3.69
C ARG A 47 -12.28 1.57 -3.51
N HIS A 48 -12.59 2.68 -2.88
CA HIS A 48 -11.57 3.66 -2.54
C HIS A 48 -11.06 3.38 -1.13
N VAL A 49 -9.76 3.21 -1.01
CA VAL A 49 -9.14 2.96 0.29
C VAL A 49 -8.32 4.20 0.64
N LEU A 50 -8.67 4.84 1.73
CA LEU A 50 -8.05 6.09 2.14
C LEU A 50 -7.38 5.89 3.49
N VAL A 51 -6.08 6.16 3.55
CA VAL A 51 -5.31 5.96 4.78
C VAL A 51 -4.52 7.24 5.06
N PRO A 52 -4.76 7.89 6.20
CA PRO A 52 -3.96 9.07 6.54
C PRO A 52 -2.49 8.71 6.62
N ALA A 53 -1.63 9.51 6.01
CA ALA A 53 -0.21 9.21 5.96
C ALA A 53 0.39 9.12 7.36
N GLY A 54 -0.09 9.91 8.29
CA GLY A 54 0.46 9.96 9.64
C GLY A 54 0.28 8.70 10.45
N VAL A 55 -0.62 7.80 10.03
CA VAL A 55 -0.83 6.55 10.76
C VAL A 55 -0.28 5.33 10.04
N ILE A 56 0.36 5.51 8.91
CA ILE A 56 0.94 4.40 8.15
C ILE A 56 2.25 3.99 8.80
N ALA A 57 2.35 2.72 9.15
CA ALA A 57 3.58 2.16 9.69
C ALA A 57 4.48 1.63 8.56
N TYR A 58 3.87 1.00 7.57
CA TYR A 58 4.60 0.47 6.41
C TYR A 58 3.63 0.18 5.27
N VAL A 59 4.20 0.06 4.07
CA VAL A 59 3.45 -0.37 2.88
C VAL A 59 4.29 -1.39 2.15
N GLU A 60 3.70 -2.56 1.89
CA GLU A 60 4.33 -3.62 1.10
C GLU A 60 3.65 -3.69 -0.24
N ILE A 61 4.42 -3.65 -1.31
CA ILE A 61 3.88 -3.63 -2.66
C ILE A 61 4.33 -4.85 -3.43
N GLY A 62 3.37 -5.56 -4.00
CA GLY A 62 3.68 -6.62 -4.95
C GLY A 62 4.11 -7.93 -4.35
N GLY A 63 3.85 -8.19 -3.10
CA GLY A 63 4.33 -9.38 -2.43
C GLY A 63 3.67 -10.67 -2.81
N GLY A 64 2.83 -10.73 -3.76
CA GLY A 64 1.98 -11.87 -4.00
C GLY A 64 2.64 -13.05 -4.62
N VAL A 65 3.66 -13.24 -5.04
CA VAL A 65 3.98 -14.40 -5.80
C VAL A 65 5.35 -14.92 -5.63
N SER A 66 5.23 -15.03 -5.88
CA SER A 66 6.19 -15.30 -6.09
C SER A 66 7.26 -15.10 -5.84
N GLY A 67 7.24 -14.89 -5.75
CA GLY A 67 8.02 -14.69 -5.60
C GLY A 67 8.86 -14.52 -5.12
N GLN A 68 8.75 -14.48 -5.09
CA GLN A 68 9.45 -14.31 -4.82
C GLN A 68 10.21 -14.63 -4.21
N VAL A 69 10.27 -14.94 -4.19
CA VAL A 69 10.92 -15.27 -3.82
C VAL A 69 11.88 -15.25 -3.43
N GLY A 70 12.16 -15.24 -3.50
CA GLY A 70 12.95 -15.21 -3.29
C GLY A 70 13.81 -14.71 -2.84
N PHE A 71 13.71 -14.27 -2.84
CA PHE A 71 14.41 -13.77 -2.58
C PHE A 71 14.87 -13.56 -1.58
N ARG A 72 14.69 -13.42 -1.21
CA ARG A 72 14.97 -13.22 -0.43
C ARG A 72 15.54 -13.35 0.15
N GLY A 73 15.65 -13.13 0.19
CA GLY A 73 16.07 -13.31 0.42
C GLY A 73 16.17 -13.23 0.54
#